data_750613b0ab0cdffdf06906e1a50cc96f
#
_entry.id   750613b0ab0cdffdf06906e1a50cc96f
#
_cell.length_a   1.000
_cell.length_b   1.000
_cell.length_c   1.000
_cell.angle_alpha   90.00
_cell.angle_beta   90.00
_cell.angle_gamma   90.00
#
_symmetry.space_group_name_H-M   'P 1'
#
loop_
_entity.id
_entity.type
_entity.pdbx_description
1 polymer ?
#
loop_
_entity_poly.entity_id
_entity_poly.type
_entity_poly.pdbx_seq_one_letter_code
_entity_poly.pdbx_strand_id
1 'polypeptide(L)'
;MNDSRWTWRAVSLISIAATILLIVGFVYAVKDVLYPKGEATLTVLPEQTAAPASSAGEAIRIVALGDSLAKGTGDNEGSGYVKRTLDGLTAKGSKTNLIGNMGINGLTTAGLLSKLDQEGVKYTLRQSNVILVSIGGNDLFRGSDLLGSGSEGQQIATPDTESPEIGSMDTDADASADVGIADGAKELTPASLLAALPEAAKRLNTILERITQINPEAQIYYLGLYNPFGDVPELLVPGNQAVTAWNNAAMDIINKHSNMTLVPTFDLFNRHLDKYLSSDHFHPNGDGYQRISERVVQAVR
;
A
#
# COMPACT_ATOMS: atom_id res chain seq x y z
N MET A 1 10.91 64.26 -32.90
CA MET A 1 9.83 63.80 -31.94
C MET A 1 9.27 62.52 -32.51
N ASN A 2 9.73 61.41 -31.94
CA ASN A 2 9.31 60.07 -32.42
C ASN A 2 7.83 59.82 -32.06
N ASP A 3 7.11 59.41 -33.08
CA ASP A 3 5.65 59.26 -33.04
C ASP A 3 5.22 58.10 -32.15
N SER A 4 5.11 58.35 -30.85
CA SER A 4 4.63 57.43 -29.82
C SER A 4 3.27 56.79 -30.17
N ARG A 5 2.50 57.46 -31.05
CA ARG A 5 1.18 56.97 -31.49
C ARG A 5 1.27 55.74 -32.40
N TRP A 6 2.34 55.65 -33.21
CA TRP A 6 2.53 54.49 -34.07
C TRP A 6 2.97 53.25 -33.31
N THR A 7 3.87 53.41 -32.32
CA THR A 7 4.29 52.31 -31.44
C THR A 7 3.14 51.78 -30.59
N TRP A 8 2.30 52.66 -30.03
CA TRP A 8 1.09 52.23 -29.28
C TRP A 8 0.08 51.50 -30.15
N ARG A 9 -0.12 51.90 -31.40
CA ARG A 9 -0.98 51.20 -32.37
C ARG A 9 -0.43 49.83 -32.72
N ALA A 10 0.87 49.71 -32.92
CA ALA A 10 1.52 48.44 -33.20
C ALA A 10 1.42 47.46 -31.99
N VAL A 11 1.67 47.93 -30.76
CA VAL A 11 1.51 47.13 -29.55
C VAL A 11 0.06 46.68 -29.35
N SER A 12 -0.92 47.56 -29.56
CA SER A 12 -2.34 47.22 -29.45
C SER A 12 -2.75 46.15 -30.47
N LEU A 13 -2.30 46.25 -31.71
CA LEU A 13 -2.59 45.26 -32.76
C LEU A 13 -1.98 43.90 -32.45
N ILE A 14 -0.73 43.88 -31.96
CA ILE A 14 -0.05 42.64 -31.55
C ILE A 14 -0.77 42.01 -30.37
N SER A 15 -1.17 42.79 -29.35
CA SER A 15 -1.93 42.29 -28.20
C SER A 15 -3.27 41.68 -28.61
N ILE A 16 -4.01 42.35 -29.50
CA ILE A 16 -5.29 41.85 -30.00
C ILE A 16 -5.07 40.55 -30.78
N ALA A 17 -4.07 40.48 -31.65
CA ALA A 17 -3.76 39.28 -32.41
C ALA A 17 -3.37 38.09 -31.49
N ALA A 18 -2.54 38.36 -30.48
CA ALA A 18 -2.16 37.34 -29.48
C ALA A 18 -3.38 36.84 -28.67
N THR A 19 -4.28 37.75 -28.27
CA THR A 19 -5.51 37.39 -27.56
C THR A 19 -6.42 36.52 -28.43
N ILE A 20 -6.58 36.86 -29.70
CA ILE A 20 -7.38 36.07 -30.65
C ILE A 20 -6.78 34.66 -30.82
N LEU A 21 -5.46 34.56 -30.97
CA LEU A 21 -4.75 33.27 -31.06
C LEU A 21 -4.97 32.38 -29.81
N LEU A 22 -4.89 32.97 -28.61
CA LEU A 22 -5.15 32.27 -27.36
C LEU A 22 -6.60 31.79 -27.27
N ILE A 23 -7.57 32.64 -27.67
CA ILE A 23 -8.99 32.24 -27.67
C ILE A 23 -9.24 31.10 -28.66
N VAL A 24 -8.70 31.18 -29.86
CA VAL A 24 -8.83 30.13 -30.87
C VAL A 24 -8.16 28.84 -30.41
N GLY A 25 -6.97 28.91 -29.84
CA GLY A 25 -6.25 27.76 -29.27
C GLY A 25 -7.03 27.12 -28.11
N PHE A 26 -7.61 27.94 -27.23
CA PHE A 26 -8.44 27.47 -26.14
C PHE A 26 -9.72 26.76 -26.62
N VAL A 27 -10.44 27.38 -27.58
CA VAL A 27 -11.63 26.78 -28.18
C VAL A 27 -11.29 25.45 -28.88
N TYR A 28 -10.14 25.39 -29.55
CA TYR A 28 -9.68 24.16 -30.20
C TYR A 28 -9.36 23.08 -29.16
N ALA A 29 -8.64 23.40 -28.08
CA ALA A 29 -8.32 22.50 -27.00
C ALA A 29 -9.59 21.97 -26.28
N VAL A 30 -10.54 22.87 -25.98
CA VAL A 30 -11.82 22.49 -25.37
C VAL A 30 -12.62 21.58 -26.31
N LYS A 31 -12.64 21.87 -27.60
CA LYS A 31 -13.33 21.04 -28.60
C LYS A 31 -12.67 19.67 -28.73
N ASP A 32 -11.34 19.59 -28.67
CA ASP A 32 -10.60 18.32 -28.75
C ASP A 32 -10.83 17.45 -27.51
N VAL A 33 -10.94 18.07 -26.34
CA VAL A 33 -11.26 17.37 -25.08
C VAL A 33 -12.73 16.91 -25.01
N LEU A 34 -13.67 17.76 -25.43
CA LEU A 34 -15.11 17.46 -25.36
C LEU A 34 -15.61 16.59 -26.52
N TYR A 35 -14.97 16.68 -27.68
CA TYR A 35 -15.32 15.94 -28.89
C TYR A 35 -14.05 15.42 -29.57
N PRO A 36 -13.38 14.43 -28.97
CA PRO A 36 -12.17 13.86 -29.57
C PRO A 36 -12.49 13.27 -30.94
N LYS A 37 -11.99 13.87 -32.01
CA LYS A 37 -12.08 13.38 -33.38
C LYS A 37 -10.88 12.47 -33.74
N GLY A 38 -10.37 11.72 -32.78
CA GLY A 38 -9.47 10.63 -33.06
C GLY A 38 -10.33 9.42 -33.36
N GLU A 39 -10.26 8.85 -34.57
CA GLU A 39 -10.38 7.41 -34.67
C GLU A 39 -9.35 6.89 -33.70
N ALA A 40 -9.82 6.34 -32.55
CA ALA A 40 -8.97 5.49 -31.76
C ALA A 40 -8.49 4.40 -32.73
N THR A 41 -7.33 4.60 -33.31
CA THR A 41 -6.53 3.48 -33.74
C THR A 41 -6.27 2.75 -32.44
N LEU A 42 -7.22 1.90 -32.08
CA LEU A 42 -6.96 0.81 -31.18
C LEU A 42 -5.78 0.09 -31.82
N THR A 43 -4.57 0.57 -31.51
CA THR A 43 -3.45 -0.34 -31.48
C THR A 43 -4.00 -1.43 -30.59
N VAL A 44 -4.35 -2.56 -31.17
CA VAL A 44 -4.67 -3.77 -30.46
C VAL A 44 -3.44 -3.99 -29.59
N LEU A 45 -3.47 -3.42 -28.37
CA LEU A 45 -2.63 -3.90 -27.30
C LEU A 45 -2.86 -5.41 -27.36
N PRO A 46 -1.79 -6.23 -27.35
CA PRO A 46 -1.97 -7.67 -27.34
C PRO A 46 -3.04 -7.90 -26.29
N GLU A 47 -4.13 -8.53 -26.72
CA GLU A 47 -5.27 -8.88 -25.90
C GLU A 47 -4.71 -9.32 -24.55
N GLN A 48 -4.79 -8.42 -23.54
CA GLN A 48 -4.49 -8.83 -22.19
C GLN A 48 -5.48 -9.96 -21.99
N THR A 49 -4.95 -11.17 -22.06
CA THR A 49 -5.71 -12.35 -21.69
C THR A 49 -6.31 -12.00 -20.36
N ALA A 50 -7.60 -11.74 -20.35
CA ALA A 50 -8.31 -11.38 -19.13
C ALA A 50 -7.86 -12.39 -18.10
N ALA A 51 -7.28 -11.91 -16.98
CA ALA A 51 -6.94 -12.80 -15.88
C ALA A 51 -8.13 -13.72 -15.70
N PRO A 52 -7.96 -15.05 -15.65
CA PRO A 52 -9.08 -15.97 -15.66
C PRO A 52 -10.09 -15.50 -14.63
N ALA A 53 -11.25 -15.05 -15.12
CA ALA A 53 -12.34 -14.66 -14.23
C ALA A 53 -12.60 -15.89 -13.37
N SER A 54 -12.49 -15.75 -12.04
CA SER A 54 -12.84 -16.82 -11.12
C SER A 54 -14.16 -17.40 -11.59
N SER A 55 -14.16 -18.64 -12.03
CA SER A 55 -15.34 -19.27 -12.63
C SER A 55 -16.48 -19.10 -11.64
N ALA A 56 -17.61 -18.55 -12.09
CA ALA A 56 -18.77 -18.28 -11.27
C ALA A 56 -19.17 -19.55 -10.50
N GLY A 57 -18.82 -19.61 -9.20
CA GLY A 57 -19.05 -20.77 -8.33
C GLY A 57 -17.82 -21.29 -7.55
N GLU A 58 -16.59 -20.94 -7.90
CA GLU A 58 -15.44 -21.36 -7.11
C GLU A 58 -15.29 -20.51 -5.84
N ALA A 59 -15.01 -21.18 -4.70
CA ALA A 59 -14.81 -20.49 -3.43
C ALA A 59 -13.54 -19.64 -3.46
N ILE A 60 -13.61 -18.40 -3.00
CA ILE A 60 -12.46 -17.51 -2.82
C ILE A 60 -11.69 -18.01 -1.60
N ARG A 61 -10.47 -18.47 -1.82
CA ARG A 61 -9.55 -18.98 -0.78
C ARG A 61 -8.45 -17.95 -0.56
N ILE A 62 -8.53 -17.25 0.56
CA ILE A 62 -7.65 -16.12 0.88
C ILE A 62 -6.47 -16.57 1.74
N VAL A 63 -5.29 -16.11 1.37
CA VAL A 63 -4.09 -16.10 2.23
C VAL A 63 -3.61 -14.67 2.36
N ALA A 64 -3.23 -14.25 3.55
CA ALA A 64 -2.58 -12.98 3.78
C ALA A 64 -1.13 -13.18 4.23
N LEU A 65 -0.23 -12.38 3.64
CA LEU A 65 1.19 -12.33 3.96
C LEU A 65 1.57 -10.89 4.29
N GLY A 66 2.49 -10.71 5.22
CA GLY A 66 3.09 -9.41 5.41
C GLY A 66 3.38 -9.03 6.85
N ASP A 67 3.29 -7.76 7.11
CA ASP A 67 3.67 -7.12 8.36
C ASP A 67 2.49 -6.99 9.37
N SER A 68 2.56 -5.98 10.20
CA SER A 68 1.52 -5.65 11.19
C SER A 68 0.18 -5.28 10.57
N LEU A 69 0.15 -4.76 9.33
CA LEU A 69 -1.11 -4.50 8.63
C LEU A 69 -1.86 -5.82 8.33
N ALA A 70 -1.16 -6.82 7.79
CA ALA A 70 -1.75 -8.14 7.54
C ALA A 70 -2.22 -8.77 8.86
N LYS A 71 -1.45 -8.61 9.94
CA LYS A 71 -1.81 -9.10 11.26
C LYS A 71 -3.08 -8.44 11.82
N GLY A 72 -3.33 -7.16 11.48
CA GLY A 72 -4.45 -6.37 12.00
C GLY A 72 -4.12 -5.62 13.29
N THR A 73 -2.84 -5.30 13.51
CA THR A 73 -2.38 -4.54 14.69
C THR A 73 -3.01 -3.16 14.72
N GLY A 74 -3.45 -2.70 15.90
CA GLY A 74 -4.16 -1.43 16.09
C GLY A 74 -5.69 -1.55 16.03
N ASP A 75 -6.23 -2.68 15.59
CA ASP A 75 -7.66 -2.95 15.62
C ASP A 75 -8.06 -3.63 16.93
N ASN A 76 -8.76 -2.90 17.79
CA ASN A 76 -9.23 -3.41 19.09
C ASN A 76 -10.20 -4.61 18.97
N GLU A 77 -10.85 -4.78 17.82
CA GLU A 77 -11.69 -5.95 17.54
C GLU A 77 -10.88 -7.14 17.02
N GLY A 78 -9.59 -6.96 16.71
CA GLY A 78 -8.70 -8.00 16.20
C GLY A 78 -9.07 -8.53 14.82
N SER A 79 -9.94 -7.83 14.09
CA SER A 79 -10.40 -8.28 12.76
C SER A 79 -9.42 -7.91 11.65
N GLY A 80 -8.79 -6.74 11.74
CA GLY A 80 -7.93 -6.21 10.69
C GLY A 80 -8.62 -6.13 9.32
N TYR A 81 -7.88 -5.78 8.27
CA TYR A 81 -8.47 -5.73 6.93
C TYR A 81 -8.74 -7.12 6.35
N VAL A 82 -7.97 -8.14 6.73
CA VAL A 82 -8.06 -9.49 6.14
C VAL A 82 -9.41 -10.13 6.45
N LYS A 83 -9.80 -10.16 7.74
CA LYS A 83 -11.09 -10.70 8.14
C LYS A 83 -12.26 -9.85 7.60
N ARG A 84 -12.14 -8.52 7.67
CA ARG A 84 -13.17 -7.61 7.12
C ARG A 84 -13.32 -7.77 5.60
N THR A 85 -12.24 -8.07 4.86
CA THR A 85 -12.32 -8.42 3.43
C THR A 85 -13.09 -9.72 3.21
N LEU A 86 -12.79 -10.76 4.00
CA LEU A 86 -13.52 -12.03 3.95
C LEU A 86 -15.02 -11.79 4.15
N ASP A 87 -15.38 -11.06 5.22
CA ASP A 87 -16.76 -10.76 5.57
C ASP A 87 -17.46 -9.95 4.47
N GLY A 88 -16.76 -8.94 3.90
CA GLY A 88 -17.28 -8.10 2.81
C GLY A 88 -17.52 -8.86 1.51
N LEU A 89 -16.64 -9.80 1.14
CA LEU A 89 -16.84 -10.67 -0.03
C LEU A 89 -17.99 -11.65 0.21
N THR A 90 -18.10 -12.20 1.43
CA THR A 90 -19.21 -13.07 1.82
C THR A 90 -20.54 -12.32 1.74
N ALA A 91 -20.60 -11.10 2.23
CA ALA A 91 -21.78 -10.24 2.15
C ALA A 91 -22.21 -9.94 0.69
N LYS A 92 -21.26 -9.96 -0.26
CA LYS A 92 -21.54 -9.86 -1.70
C LYS A 92 -21.98 -11.19 -2.34
N GLY A 93 -22.14 -12.25 -1.56
CA GLY A 93 -22.60 -13.56 -2.01
C GLY A 93 -21.51 -14.52 -2.46
N SER A 94 -20.22 -14.16 -2.31
CA SER A 94 -19.12 -15.07 -2.61
C SER A 94 -18.96 -16.12 -1.52
N LYS A 95 -18.66 -17.36 -1.90
CA LYS A 95 -18.18 -18.35 -0.93
C LYS A 95 -16.72 -18.04 -0.62
N THR A 96 -16.39 -17.76 0.62
CA THR A 96 -15.05 -17.36 1.03
C THR A 96 -14.48 -18.27 2.11
N ASN A 97 -13.17 -18.46 2.10
CA ASN A 97 -12.44 -19.20 3.11
C ASN A 97 -11.08 -18.54 3.37
N LEU A 98 -10.75 -18.27 4.62
CA LEU A 98 -9.41 -17.83 5.02
C LEU A 98 -8.55 -19.07 5.27
N ILE A 99 -7.60 -19.33 4.37
CA ILE A 99 -6.64 -20.43 4.50
C ILE A 99 -5.61 -20.11 5.58
N GLY A 100 -5.15 -18.84 5.65
CA GLY A 100 -4.22 -18.42 6.69
C GLY A 100 -3.92 -16.93 6.64
N ASN A 101 -3.61 -16.37 7.81
CA ASN A 101 -3.05 -15.03 7.94
C ASN A 101 -1.65 -15.17 8.56
N MET A 102 -0.62 -14.84 7.78
CA MET A 102 0.79 -14.92 8.13
C MET A 102 1.40 -13.53 8.35
N GLY A 103 0.61 -12.58 8.88
CA GLY A 103 1.06 -11.26 9.27
C GLY A 103 1.94 -11.30 10.52
N ILE A 104 3.10 -10.63 10.47
CA ILE A 104 4.09 -10.59 11.56
C ILE A 104 4.46 -9.14 11.84
N ASN A 105 4.29 -8.69 13.09
CA ASN A 105 4.67 -7.34 13.48
C ASN A 105 6.14 -7.06 13.16
N GLY A 106 6.39 -5.90 12.57
CA GLY A 106 7.73 -5.47 12.26
C GLY A 106 8.43 -6.19 11.11
N LEU A 107 7.73 -7.05 10.38
CA LEU A 107 8.34 -7.77 9.26
C LEU A 107 8.75 -6.79 8.15
N THR A 108 9.97 -6.95 7.66
CA THR A 108 10.52 -6.24 6.50
C THR A 108 10.45 -7.09 5.24
N THR A 109 10.73 -6.49 4.08
CA THR A 109 10.85 -7.25 2.82
C THR A 109 11.90 -8.35 2.91
N ALA A 110 13.03 -8.11 3.59
CA ALA A 110 14.07 -9.13 3.82
C ALA A 110 13.53 -10.31 4.65
N GLY A 111 12.80 -10.01 5.72
CA GLY A 111 12.19 -11.04 6.57
C GLY A 111 11.13 -11.85 5.82
N LEU A 112 10.26 -11.19 5.03
CA LEU A 112 9.24 -11.89 4.26
C LEU A 112 9.86 -12.80 3.18
N LEU A 113 10.91 -12.34 2.52
CA LEU A 113 11.63 -13.15 1.53
C LEU A 113 12.15 -14.46 2.13
N SER A 114 12.73 -14.39 3.34
CA SER A 114 13.17 -15.59 4.08
C SER A 114 12.01 -16.50 4.50
N LYS A 115 10.83 -15.93 4.81
CA LYS A 115 9.66 -16.74 5.17
C LYS A 115 9.11 -17.54 3.98
N LEU A 116 9.25 -17.06 2.75
CA LEU A 116 8.82 -17.78 1.55
C LEU A 116 9.60 -19.08 1.30
N ASP A 117 10.74 -19.31 1.98
CA ASP A 117 11.48 -20.57 1.91
C ASP A 117 10.85 -21.69 2.77
N GLN A 118 10.04 -21.32 3.74
CA GLN A 118 9.40 -22.28 4.64
C GLN A 118 8.32 -23.10 3.94
N GLU A 119 8.39 -24.42 4.06
CA GLU A 119 7.45 -25.34 3.39
C GLU A 119 5.99 -25.13 3.82
N GLY A 120 5.74 -24.76 5.07
CA GLY A 120 4.40 -24.43 5.56
C GLY A 120 3.81 -23.21 4.85
N VAL A 121 4.64 -22.19 4.57
CA VAL A 121 4.22 -21.00 3.82
C VAL A 121 3.90 -21.37 2.37
N LYS A 122 4.78 -22.12 1.71
CA LYS A 122 4.56 -22.59 0.33
C LYS A 122 3.30 -23.44 0.22
N TYR A 123 3.10 -24.35 1.18
CA TYR A 123 1.92 -25.20 1.23
C TYR A 123 0.64 -24.37 1.33
N THR A 124 0.62 -23.40 2.24
CA THR A 124 -0.53 -22.51 2.43
C THR A 124 -0.83 -21.66 1.19
N LEU A 125 0.22 -21.12 0.55
CA LEU A 125 0.09 -20.36 -0.68
C LEU A 125 -0.52 -21.17 -1.83
N ARG A 126 -0.13 -22.44 -2.00
CA ARG A 126 -0.67 -23.33 -3.04
C ARG A 126 -2.16 -23.63 -2.89
N GLN A 127 -2.74 -23.46 -1.70
CA GLN A 127 -4.15 -23.70 -1.46
C GLN A 127 -5.05 -22.49 -1.73
N SER A 128 -4.47 -21.31 -1.93
CA SER A 128 -5.20 -20.07 -2.15
C SER A 128 -5.40 -19.78 -3.63
N ASN A 129 -6.44 -18.99 -3.95
CA ASN A 129 -6.61 -18.37 -5.27
C ASN A 129 -6.58 -16.83 -5.15
N VAL A 130 -6.59 -16.30 -3.92
CA VAL A 130 -6.41 -14.89 -3.62
C VAL A 130 -5.32 -14.72 -2.56
N ILE A 131 -4.30 -13.94 -2.86
CA ILE A 131 -3.19 -13.65 -1.95
C ILE A 131 -3.15 -12.16 -1.68
N LEU A 132 -3.28 -11.77 -0.42
CA LEU A 132 -3.18 -10.39 0.06
C LEU A 132 -1.77 -10.17 0.61
N VAL A 133 -1.08 -9.12 0.14
CA VAL A 133 0.29 -8.82 0.57
C VAL A 133 0.38 -7.39 1.09
N SER A 134 0.87 -7.21 2.31
CA SER A 134 1.20 -5.90 2.89
C SER A 134 2.62 -5.93 3.44
N ILE A 135 3.54 -5.17 2.85
CA ILE A 135 4.94 -5.15 3.24
C ILE A 135 5.63 -3.88 2.72
N GLY A 136 6.64 -3.41 3.42
CA GLY A 136 7.47 -2.29 2.98
C GLY A 136 7.48 -1.10 3.94
N GLY A 137 6.44 -0.93 4.76
CA GLY A 137 6.39 0.14 5.74
C GLY A 137 7.55 0.09 6.73
N ASN A 138 7.89 -1.10 7.22
CA ASN A 138 9.02 -1.27 8.12
C ASN A 138 10.39 -1.04 7.44
N ASP A 139 10.50 -1.30 6.14
CA ASP A 139 11.73 -0.99 5.38
C ASP A 139 11.96 0.52 5.29
N LEU A 140 10.90 1.31 5.07
CA LEU A 140 10.99 2.77 4.98
C LEU A 140 11.16 3.43 6.35
N PHE A 141 10.31 3.09 7.32
CA PHE A 141 10.19 3.88 8.55
C PHE A 141 11.12 3.39 9.67
N ARG A 142 11.44 2.09 9.77
CA ARG A 142 12.42 1.59 10.76
C ARG A 142 13.86 1.84 10.35
N GLY A 143 14.17 1.83 9.06
CA GLY A 143 15.51 2.16 8.56
C GLY A 143 15.94 3.59 8.84
N SER A 144 15.02 4.45 9.25
CA SER A 144 15.23 5.86 9.59
C SER A 144 15.29 6.15 11.10
N ASP A 145 15.35 5.13 11.97
CA ASP A 145 15.30 5.25 13.43
C ASP A 145 14.04 5.94 14.00
N LEU A 146 13.03 6.18 13.16
CA LEU A 146 11.76 6.79 13.54
C LEU A 146 10.96 5.97 14.56
N LEU A 147 11.06 4.66 14.45
CA LEU A 147 10.37 3.72 15.32
C LEU A 147 11.36 3.12 16.31
N GLY A 148 12.01 3.89 17.17
CA GLY A 148 13.00 3.47 18.16
C GLY A 148 13.21 1.95 18.28
N SER A 149 14.37 1.47 18.59
CA SER A 149 14.76 0.05 18.72
C SER A 149 14.01 -0.73 19.83
N GLY A 150 12.70 -0.53 19.92
CA GLY A 150 11.82 -1.16 20.91
C GLY A 150 11.17 -2.43 20.41
N SER A 151 11.93 -3.42 19.99
CA SER A 151 11.65 -4.87 20.10
C SER A 151 12.80 -5.67 19.47
N GLU A 152 13.85 -5.87 20.24
CA GLU A 152 14.81 -6.94 19.97
C GLU A 152 14.04 -8.26 19.95
N GLY A 153 14.38 -9.06 18.93
CA GLY A 153 13.74 -10.32 18.62
C GLY A 153 13.55 -11.23 19.81
N GLN A 154 12.36 -11.71 19.98
CA GLN A 154 12.12 -12.95 20.67
C GLN A 154 12.81 -14.07 19.91
N GLN A 155 13.98 -14.47 20.38
CA GLN A 155 14.64 -15.71 20.00
C GLN A 155 13.66 -16.84 20.19
N ILE A 156 13.54 -17.68 19.18
CA ILE A 156 12.83 -18.94 19.21
C ILE A 156 13.53 -19.81 20.26
N ALA A 157 12.92 -19.95 21.43
CA ALA A 157 13.27 -21.00 22.36
C ALA A 157 12.75 -22.33 21.79
N THR A 158 13.65 -23.29 21.64
CA THR A 158 13.35 -24.70 21.38
C THR A 158 12.52 -25.27 22.51
N PRO A 159 11.58 -26.19 22.26
CA PRO A 159 10.78 -26.79 23.30
C PRO A 159 11.58 -27.91 24.02
N ASP A 160 11.97 -27.67 25.23
CA ASP A 160 12.25 -28.79 26.17
C ASP A 160 11.13 -28.86 27.19
N THR A 161 10.71 -30.09 27.37
CA THR A 161 9.66 -30.65 28.15
C THR A 161 9.84 -30.32 29.64
N GLU A 162 8.80 -29.85 30.31
CA GLU A 162 8.27 -30.34 31.60
C GLU A 162 7.24 -29.36 32.18
N SER A 163 6.03 -29.84 32.45
CA SER A 163 5.00 -29.25 33.33
C SER A 163 5.11 -29.92 34.72
N PRO A 164 4.43 -29.48 35.80
CA PRO A 164 3.47 -28.38 35.97
C PRO A 164 3.70 -27.53 37.26
N GLU A 165 3.09 -26.38 37.40
CA GLU A 165 2.28 -26.06 38.59
C GLU A 165 1.47 -24.75 38.44
N ILE A 166 0.28 -24.79 39.02
CA ILE A 166 -0.78 -23.80 39.06
C ILE A 166 -0.42 -22.68 40.02
N GLY A 167 -0.57 -21.45 39.60
CA GLY A 167 -0.51 -20.27 40.47
C GLY A 167 -1.15 -19.07 39.80
N SER A 168 -2.41 -18.82 40.17
CA SER A 168 -3.18 -17.61 39.85
C SER A 168 -2.52 -16.37 40.44
N MET A 169 -2.33 -15.30 39.61
CA MET A 169 -2.40 -13.95 40.11
C MET A 169 -2.68 -12.96 38.94
N ASP A 170 -3.83 -12.33 39.06
CA ASP A 170 -4.23 -11.16 38.28
C ASP A 170 -3.20 -10.06 38.43
N THR A 171 -2.79 -9.45 37.33
CA THR A 171 -2.46 -8.02 37.27
C THR A 171 -2.59 -7.54 35.83
N ASP A 172 -3.60 -6.72 35.63
CA ASP A 172 -3.73 -5.79 34.52
C ASP A 172 -2.44 -4.98 34.37
N ALA A 173 -1.77 -5.11 33.25
CA ALA A 173 -0.76 -4.17 32.81
C ALA A 173 -1.14 -3.69 31.43
N ASP A 174 -1.88 -2.57 31.43
CA ASP A 174 -2.05 -1.66 30.31
C ASP A 174 -0.67 -1.19 29.84
N ALA A 175 -0.14 -1.86 28.82
CA ALA A 175 1.08 -1.45 28.13
C ALA A 175 0.68 -0.56 26.93
N SER A 176 0.21 0.65 27.22
CA SER A 176 0.28 1.77 26.29
C SER A 176 1.75 2.10 26.05
N ALA A 177 2.35 1.48 25.05
CA ALA A 177 3.64 1.89 24.55
C ALA A 177 3.45 3.22 23.81
N ASP A 178 3.63 4.30 24.58
CA ASP A 178 3.87 5.63 24.04
C ASP A 178 5.11 5.54 23.12
N VAL A 179 4.90 5.70 21.82
CA VAL A 179 5.98 5.79 20.84
C VAL A 179 6.62 7.16 21.01
N GLY A 180 7.43 7.31 22.05
CA GLY A 180 8.22 8.51 22.29
C GLY A 180 9.18 8.71 21.12
N ILE A 181 9.04 9.85 20.44
CA ILE A 181 10.05 10.34 19.49
C ILE A 181 11.34 10.49 20.29
N ALA A 182 12.32 9.62 20.02
CA ALA A 182 13.61 9.64 20.71
C ALA A 182 14.30 11.00 20.47
N ASP A 183 14.63 11.68 21.54
CA ASP A 183 15.41 12.93 21.57
C ASP A 183 16.85 12.63 21.11
N GLY A 184 17.07 12.73 19.80
CA GLY A 184 18.32 12.34 19.11
C GLY A 184 18.11 12.05 17.63
N ALA A 185 16.91 12.33 17.09
CA ALA A 185 16.59 12.08 15.70
C ALA A 185 17.59 12.78 14.76
N LYS A 186 18.41 12.02 14.05
CA LYS A 186 19.04 12.43 12.81
C LYS A 186 18.00 13.14 11.98
N GLU A 187 18.34 14.32 11.48
CA GLU A 187 17.45 15.12 10.64
C GLU A 187 16.75 14.25 9.59
N LEU A 188 15.43 14.07 9.75
CA LEU A 188 14.62 13.22 8.90
C LEU A 188 14.43 13.92 7.56
N THR A 189 15.32 13.63 6.67
CA THR A 189 15.26 14.13 5.29
C THR A 189 14.57 13.11 4.38
N PRO A 190 13.98 13.55 3.26
CA PRO A 190 13.51 12.60 2.24
C PRO A 190 14.59 11.60 1.83
N ALA A 191 15.85 12.02 1.81
CA ALA A 191 16.99 11.16 1.46
C ALA A 191 17.19 10.02 2.44
N SER A 192 17.04 10.27 3.76
CA SER A 192 17.18 9.22 4.78
C SER A 192 16.08 8.17 4.70
N LEU A 193 14.82 8.59 4.46
CA LEU A 193 13.69 7.69 4.26
C LEU A 193 13.78 6.89 2.95
N LEU A 194 14.35 7.49 1.91
CA LEU A 194 14.52 6.86 0.60
C LEU A 194 15.75 5.95 0.50
N ALA A 195 16.68 6.01 1.46
CA ALA A 195 17.93 5.26 1.39
C ALA A 195 17.72 3.73 1.28
N ALA A 196 16.72 3.18 1.97
CA ALA A 196 16.41 1.76 1.95
C ALA A 196 15.57 1.34 0.72
N LEU A 197 14.96 2.30 0.01
CA LEU A 197 13.97 2.03 -1.03
C LEU A 197 14.50 1.17 -2.18
N PRO A 198 15.67 1.41 -2.79
CA PRO A 198 16.11 0.64 -3.95
C PRO A 198 16.25 -0.86 -3.66
N GLU A 199 16.86 -1.20 -2.53
CA GLU A 199 17.06 -2.59 -2.14
C GLU A 199 15.75 -3.24 -1.65
N ALA A 200 14.90 -2.49 -0.96
CA ALA A 200 13.61 -3.00 -0.52
C ALA A 200 12.65 -3.22 -1.70
N ALA A 201 12.63 -2.33 -2.70
CA ALA A 201 11.85 -2.51 -3.93
C ALA A 201 12.33 -3.72 -4.76
N LYS A 202 13.65 -3.93 -4.82
CA LYS A 202 14.21 -5.13 -5.46
C LYS A 202 13.75 -6.41 -4.74
N ARG A 203 13.76 -6.40 -3.40
CA ARG A 203 13.24 -7.54 -2.62
C ARG A 203 11.73 -7.72 -2.82
N LEU A 204 10.95 -6.63 -2.91
CA LEU A 204 9.53 -6.72 -3.21
C LEU A 204 9.29 -7.41 -4.56
N ASN A 205 10.03 -7.04 -5.61
CA ASN A 205 9.95 -7.71 -6.90
C ASN A 205 10.21 -9.22 -6.76
N THR A 206 11.29 -9.58 -6.08
CA THR A 206 11.63 -11.00 -5.85
C THR A 206 10.56 -11.74 -5.06
N ILE A 207 9.96 -11.10 -4.05
CA ILE A 207 8.85 -11.66 -3.25
C ILE A 207 7.65 -11.99 -4.16
N LEU A 208 7.22 -11.02 -4.96
CA LEU A 208 6.05 -11.18 -5.82
C LEU A 208 6.28 -12.23 -6.91
N GLU A 209 7.47 -12.26 -7.52
CA GLU A 209 7.88 -13.30 -8.46
C GLU A 209 7.87 -14.70 -7.80
N ARG A 210 8.41 -14.83 -6.58
CA ARG A 210 8.43 -16.12 -5.86
C ARG A 210 7.03 -16.58 -5.47
N ILE A 211 6.15 -15.67 -5.04
CA ILE A 211 4.75 -16.02 -4.79
C ILE A 211 4.09 -16.56 -6.06
N THR A 212 4.29 -15.90 -7.20
CA THR A 212 3.79 -16.36 -8.49
C THR A 212 4.39 -17.73 -8.90
N GLN A 213 5.67 -17.96 -8.65
CA GLN A 213 6.30 -19.27 -8.90
C GLN A 213 5.71 -20.38 -8.01
N ILE A 214 5.37 -20.07 -6.76
CA ILE A 214 4.75 -21.03 -5.84
C ILE A 214 3.30 -21.33 -6.23
N ASN A 215 2.57 -20.32 -6.68
CA ASN A 215 1.17 -20.43 -7.09
C ASN A 215 0.86 -19.50 -8.27
N PRO A 216 1.07 -19.95 -9.52
CA PRO A 216 0.87 -19.12 -10.70
C PRO A 216 -0.59 -18.79 -10.99
N GLU A 217 -1.54 -19.56 -10.46
CA GLU A 217 -2.98 -19.36 -10.68
C GLU A 217 -3.61 -18.33 -9.72
N ALA A 218 -2.91 -17.97 -8.65
CA ALA A 218 -3.45 -17.05 -7.66
C ALA A 218 -3.41 -15.60 -8.14
N GLN A 219 -4.46 -14.85 -7.80
CA GLN A 219 -4.47 -13.39 -7.93
C GLN A 219 -3.81 -12.76 -6.71
N ILE A 220 -2.87 -11.89 -6.92
CA ILE A 220 -2.09 -11.22 -5.87
C ILE A 220 -2.55 -9.76 -5.76
N TYR A 221 -2.96 -9.37 -4.57
CA TYR A 221 -3.36 -8.01 -4.23
C TYR A 221 -2.35 -7.42 -3.25
N TYR A 222 -1.56 -6.48 -3.73
CA TYR A 222 -0.57 -5.79 -2.94
C TYR A 222 -1.14 -4.48 -2.39
N LEU A 223 -1.10 -4.29 -1.07
CA LEU A 223 -1.53 -3.04 -0.43
C LEU A 223 -0.41 -2.01 -0.54
N GLY A 224 -0.71 -0.88 -1.18
CA GLY A 224 0.16 0.28 -1.17
C GLY A 224 0.32 0.85 0.24
N LEU A 225 1.36 1.64 0.46
CA LEU A 225 1.62 2.28 1.74
C LEU A 225 0.86 3.62 1.87
N TYR A 226 0.58 4.02 3.10
CA TYR A 226 0.17 5.35 3.50
C TYR A 226 1.25 5.99 4.40
N ASN A 227 1.20 7.31 4.59
CA ASN A 227 2.07 8.02 5.51
C ASN A 227 1.40 8.15 6.89
N PRO A 228 1.83 7.41 7.91
CA PRO A 228 1.23 7.50 9.23
C PRO A 228 1.62 8.79 9.98
N PHE A 229 2.63 9.52 9.52
CA PHE A 229 3.16 10.75 10.13
C PHE A 229 2.70 12.02 9.41
N GLY A 230 1.59 11.96 8.67
CA GLY A 230 1.11 13.09 7.88
C GLY A 230 0.52 14.25 8.71
N ASP A 231 0.31 14.06 10.00
CA ASP A 231 -0.08 15.08 11.00
C ASP A 231 1.12 15.69 11.74
N VAL A 232 2.32 15.15 11.54
CA VAL A 232 3.58 15.71 12.07
C VAL A 232 4.19 16.63 11.02
N PRO A 233 4.25 17.96 11.25
CA PRO A 233 4.66 18.94 10.23
C PRO A 233 6.01 18.63 9.58
N GLU A 234 6.99 18.18 10.36
CA GLU A 234 8.34 17.87 9.92
C GLU A 234 8.39 16.60 9.04
N LEU A 235 7.43 15.68 9.23
CA LEU A 235 7.36 14.39 8.56
C LEU A 235 6.32 14.33 7.43
N LEU A 236 5.45 15.32 7.35
CA LEU A 236 4.41 15.37 6.31
C LEU A 236 5.01 15.29 4.91
N VAL A 237 5.94 16.18 4.58
CA VAL A 237 6.53 16.25 3.24
C VAL A 237 7.48 15.07 2.98
N PRO A 238 8.50 14.80 3.83
CA PRO A 238 9.41 13.69 3.59
C PRO A 238 8.71 12.34 3.60
N GLY A 239 7.75 12.12 4.50
CA GLY A 239 6.98 10.87 4.54
C GLY A 239 6.10 10.67 3.31
N ASN A 240 5.42 11.72 2.83
CA ASN A 240 4.65 11.65 1.60
C ASN A 240 5.52 11.36 0.38
N GLN A 241 6.71 11.95 0.29
CA GLN A 241 7.65 11.70 -0.79
C GLN A 241 8.15 10.24 -0.77
N ALA A 242 8.51 9.73 0.40
CA ALA A 242 8.98 8.36 0.57
C ALA A 242 7.89 7.33 0.21
N VAL A 243 6.68 7.52 0.72
CA VAL A 243 5.54 6.62 0.43
C VAL A 243 5.15 6.69 -1.05
N THR A 244 5.14 7.88 -1.65
CA THR A 244 4.86 8.03 -3.10
C THR A 244 5.91 7.31 -3.93
N ALA A 245 7.20 7.46 -3.61
CA ALA A 245 8.27 6.79 -4.32
C ALA A 245 8.18 5.26 -4.18
N TRP A 246 7.85 4.77 -2.99
CA TRP A 246 7.59 3.35 -2.76
C TRP A 246 6.42 2.83 -3.58
N ASN A 247 5.26 3.51 -3.53
CA ASN A 247 4.06 3.09 -4.24
C ASN A 247 4.26 3.11 -5.76
N ASN A 248 5.03 4.07 -6.29
CA ASN A 248 5.42 4.09 -7.69
C ASN A 248 6.30 2.89 -8.06
N ALA A 249 7.32 2.58 -7.24
CA ALA A 249 8.16 1.41 -7.46
C ALA A 249 7.36 0.10 -7.40
N ALA A 250 6.43 -0.02 -6.45
CA ALA A 250 5.52 -1.16 -6.38
C ALA A 250 4.60 -1.26 -7.61
N MET A 251 4.06 -0.13 -8.09
CA MET A 251 3.24 -0.07 -9.29
C MET A 251 4.02 -0.52 -10.52
N ASP A 252 5.27 -0.06 -10.69
CA ASP A 252 6.13 -0.45 -11.80
C ASP A 252 6.44 -1.96 -11.83
N ILE A 253 6.51 -2.59 -10.65
CA ILE A 253 6.67 -4.04 -10.54
C ILE A 253 5.36 -4.73 -10.92
N ILE A 254 4.25 -4.35 -10.30
CA ILE A 254 2.94 -5.00 -10.41
C ILE A 254 2.41 -4.93 -11.84
N ASN A 255 2.58 -3.80 -12.53
CA ASN A 255 2.11 -3.60 -13.90
C ASN A 255 2.78 -4.51 -14.95
N LYS A 256 3.84 -5.23 -14.57
CA LYS A 256 4.48 -6.23 -15.43
C LYS A 256 3.79 -7.59 -15.39
N HIS A 257 2.82 -7.77 -14.49
CA HIS A 257 2.17 -9.04 -14.22
C HIS A 257 0.65 -8.93 -14.36
N SER A 258 0.03 -9.85 -15.08
CA SER A 258 -1.41 -9.87 -15.32
C SER A 258 -2.25 -10.36 -14.13
N ASN A 259 -1.61 -11.08 -13.20
CA ASN A 259 -2.23 -11.65 -12.01
C ASN A 259 -1.98 -10.82 -10.74
N MET A 260 -1.50 -9.60 -10.87
CA MET A 260 -1.21 -8.73 -9.73
C MET A 260 -2.00 -7.43 -9.80
N THR A 261 -2.45 -6.94 -8.66
CA THR A 261 -3.18 -5.68 -8.52
C THR A 261 -2.63 -4.89 -7.34
N LEU A 262 -2.28 -3.62 -7.55
CA LEU A 262 -2.01 -2.69 -6.47
C LEU A 262 -3.33 -2.16 -5.92
N VAL A 263 -3.52 -2.28 -4.61
CA VAL A 263 -4.64 -1.69 -3.87
C VAL A 263 -4.13 -0.43 -3.18
N PRO A 264 -4.46 0.78 -3.67
CA PRO A 264 -3.95 2.01 -3.08
C PRO A 264 -4.59 2.28 -1.71
N THR A 265 -3.80 2.78 -0.76
CA THR A 265 -4.27 3.14 0.58
C THR A 265 -3.90 4.57 0.98
N PHE A 266 -2.97 5.21 0.26
CA PHE A 266 -2.47 6.54 0.59
C PHE A 266 -3.59 7.59 0.73
N ASP A 267 -4.51 7.63 -0.20
CA ASP A 267 -5.63 8.56 -0.24
C ASP A 267 -6.66 8.32 0.88
N LEU A 268 -6.77 7.08 1.38
CA LEU A 268 -7.67 6.75 2.49
C LEU A 268 -7.26 7.45 3.78
N PHE A 269 -5.96 7.55 4.03
CA PHE A 269 -5.40 8.09 5.26
C PHE A 269 -5.01 9.57 5.15
N ASN A 270 -4.73 10.05 3.94
CA ASN A 270 -4.35 11.44 3.74
C ASN A 270 -5.44 12.39 4.26
N ARG A 271 -5.10 13.24 5.23
CA ARG A 271 -5.99 14.17 5.95
C ARG A 271 -7.06 13.52 6.84
N HIS A 272 -6.91 12.24 7.18
CA HIS A 272 -7.85 11.49 8.02
C HIS A 272 -7.14 10.60 9.05
N LEU A 273 -5.91 10.93 9.40
CA LEU A 273 -5.10 10.15 10.34
C LEU A 273 -5.74 10.09 11.72
N ASP A 274 -6.23 11.23 12.22
CA ASP A 274 -6.97 11.35 13.48
C ASP A 274 -8.17 10.41 13.60
N LYS A 275 -8.79 10.11 12.48
CA LYS A 275 -9.97 9.24 12.42
C LYS A 275 -9.62 7.77 12.24
N TYR A 276 -8.55 7.47 11.51
CA TYR A 276 -8.29 6.13 11.00
C TYR A 276 -7.07 5.44 11.61
N LEU A 277 -6.24 6.17 12.38
CA LEU A 277 -5.16 5.54 13.14
C LEU A 277 -5.61 5.13 14.54
N SER A 278 -4.97 4.13 15.09
CA SER A 278 -5.11 3.71 16.46
C SER A 278 -4.34 4.64 17.41
N SER A 279 -4.40 4.38 18.72
CA SER A 279 -3.72 5.18 19.72
C SER A 279 -2.19 5.21 19.63
N ASP A 280 -1.61 4.28 18.85
CA ASP A 280 -0.16 4.26 18.57
C ASP A 280 0.26 5.22 17.44
N HIS A 281 -0.68 5.95 16.84
CA HIS A 281 -0.47 6.90 15.74
C HIS A 281 0.29 6.33 14.54
N PHE A 282 0.26 5.02 14.37
CA PHE A 282 0.99 4.34 13.29
C PHE A 282 0.12 3.32 12.57
N HIS A 283 -0.54 2.43 13.29
CA HIS A 283 -1.40 1.40 12.71
C HIS A 283 -2.84 1.90 12.54
N PRO A 284 -3.58 1.36 11.57
CA PRO A 284 -5.00 1.66 11.44
C PRO A 284 -5.79 1.15 12.66
N ASN A 285 -6.79 1.91 13.06
CA ASN A 285 -7.85 1.41 13.95
C ASN A 285 -8.91 0.61 13.18
N GLY A 286 -9.97 0.16 13.84
CA GLY A 286 -11.04 -0.61 13.22
C GLY A 286 -11.67 0.08 11.99
N ASP A 287 -11.91 1.39 12.07
CA ASP A 287 -12.45 2.18 10.95
C ASP A 287 -11.48 2.27 9.78
N GLY A 288 -10.18 2.49 10.06
CA GLY A 288 -9.11 2.51 9.06
C GLY A 288 -9.01 1.16 8.34
N TYR A 289 -9.04 0.06 9.07
CA TYR A 289 -9.05 -1.28 8.49
C TYR A 289 -10.33 -1.57 7.70
N GLN A 290 -11.47 -1.03 8.12
CA GLN A 290 -12.71 -1.13 7.36
C GLN A 290 -12.55 -0.47 5.99
N ARG A 291 -11.99 0.74 5.93
CA ARG A 291 -11.75 1.44 4.66
C ARG A 291 -10.79 0.69 3.74
N ILE A 292 -9.72 0.12 4.30
CA ILE A 292 -8.80 -0.74 3.53
C ILE A 292 -9.54 -1.95 2.97
N SER A 293 -10.31 -2.66 3.80
CA SER A 293 -11.03 -3.86 3.39
C SER A 293 -12.06 -3.58 2.29
N GLU A 294 -12.81 -2.48 2.37
CA GLU A 294 -13.75 -2.06 1.33
C GLU A 294 -13.06 -1.90 -0.02
N ARG A 295 -11.85 -1.32 -0.03
CA ARG A 295 -11.06 -1.16 -1.25
C ARG A 295 -10.53 -2.49 -1.79
N VAL A 296 -10.10 -3.39 -0.92
CA VAL A 296 -9.71 -4.76 -1.31
C VAL A 296 -10.91 -5.50 -1.90
N VAL A 297 -12.09 -5.44 -1.25
CA VAL A 297 -13.34 -6.06 -1.74
C VAL A 297 -13.79 -5.52 -3.10
N GLN A 298 -13.46 -4.26 -3.41
CA GLN A 298 -13.71 -3.67 -4.74
C GLN A 298 -12.71 -4.16 -5.78
N ALA A 299 -11.47 -4.43 -5.38
CA ALA A 299 -10.42 -4.91 -6.28
C ALA A 299 -10.53 -6.41 -6.59
N VAL A 300 -10.96 -7.23 -5.63
CA VAL A 300 -11.16 -8.68 -5.80
C VAL A 300 -12.36 -8.92 -6.73
N ARG A 301 -12.10 -9.60 -7.84
CA ARG A 301 -13.08 -9.88 -8.91
C ARG A 301 -13.43 -11.35 -8.96
#